data_d6aec6cd469efcc83b9254d6484e2d6e
#
_entry.id   d6aec6cd469efcc83b9254d6484e2d6e
#
_cell.length_a   1.000
_cell.length_b   1.000
_cell.length_c   1.000
_cell.angle_alpha   90.00
_cell.angle_beta   90.00
_cell.angle_gamma   90.00
#
_symmetry.space_group_name_H-M   'P 1'
#
loop_
_entity.id
_entity.type
_entity.pdbx_description
1 polymer ?
#
loop_
_entity_poly.entity_id
_entity_poly.type
_entity_poly.pdbx_seq_one_letter_code
_entity_poly.pdbx_strand_id
1 'polypeptide(L)'
;MKLDVVFINPGNAKGIYQDLADDYSAIETPTWSLLLAESMRSVGFNVAILDVNAERISDEEAYKKLEKLNPKLFCFVVYGQNPNSGTVNMSGATNLSKLIKKNKNNTKICFVGSHISALPIEVLKNEDSIDIVLTNEGVYALRNLLKSNLSDLKSLENIKGIGFRLNGKPFLTLPEKIVPQERMDIDLPGYAWDLLPYKNKPLD
;
A
#
# COMPACT_ATOMS: atom_id res chain seq x y z
N MET A 1 -1.64 -14.24 15.72
CA MET A 1 -1.72 -14.76 14.33
C MET A 1 -0.77 -13.94 13.48
N LYS A 2 0.04 -14.53 12.59
CA LYS A 2 1.00 -13.79 11.76
C LYS A 2 0.23 -13.07 10.65
N LEU A 3 0.50 -11.78 10.43
CA LEU A 3 -0.12 -11.00 9.37
C LEU A 3 0.52 -11.34 8.01
N ASP A 4 -0.31 -11.47 6.98
CA ASP A 4 0.15 -11.63 5.61
C ASP A 4 0.48 -10.27 4.99
N VAL A 5 -0.37 -9.27 5.21
CA VAL A 5 -0.15 -7.91 4.69
C VAL A 5 -0.63 -6.86 5.67
N VAL A 6 0.10 -5.74 5.74
CA VAL A 6 -0.35 -4.50 6.35
C VAL A 6 -0.51 -3.47 5.24
N PHE A 7 -1.73 -2.95 5.08
CA PHE A 7 -2.01 -1.83 4.20
C PHE A 7 -1.67 -0.53 4.91
N ILE A 8 -0.90 0.32 4.24
CA ILE A 8 -0.44 1.60 4.79
C ILE A 8 -1.03 2.73 3.94
N ASN A 9 -1.90 3.53 4.55
CA ASN A 9 -2.35 4.79 3.99
C ASN A 9 -1.37 5.88 4.44
N PRO A 10 -0.49 6.39 3.56
CA PRO A 10 0.58 7.29 3.98
C PRO A 10 0.05 8.67 4.36
N GLY A 11 0.69 9.32 5.34
CA GLY A 11 0.44 10.72 5.67
C GLY A 11 1.37 11.64 4.89
N ASN A 12 0.87 12.77 4.42
CA ASN A 12 1.68 13.84 3.83
C ASN A 12 1.11 15.24 4.10
N ALA A 13 0.19 15.38 5.06
CA ALA A 13 -0.48 16.65 5.34
C ALA A 13 0.51 17.78 5.64
N LYS A 14 1.53 17.54 6.47
CA LYS A 14 2.56 18.55 6.78
C LYS A 14 3.42 18.93 5.58
N GLY A 15 3.69 18.00 4.67
CA GLY A 15 4.42 18.30 3.43
C GLY A 15 3.61 19.15 2.45
N ILE A 16 2.29 19.05 2.50
CA ILE A 16 1.37 19.76 1.59
C ILE A 16 0.94 21.11 2.18
N TYR A 17 0.49 21.10 3.44
CA TYR A 17 -0.19 22.24 4.07
C TYR A 17 0.70 22.98 5.07
N GLN A 18 1.93 22.51 5.34
CA GLN A 18 2.87 23.08 6.32
C GLN A 18 2.18 23.27 7.68
N ASP A 19 2.27 24.48 8.27
CA ASP A 19 1.67 24.81 9.56
C ASP A 19 0.13 24.79 9.56
N LEU A 20 -0.50 24.85 8.37
CA LEU A 20 -1.95 24.75 8.24
C LEU A 20 -2.48 23.31 8.26
N ALA A 21 -1.59 22.31 8.27
CA ALA A 21 -1.96 20.88 8.21
C ALA A 21 -2.83 20.46 9.39
N ASP A 22 -2.56 20.99 10.58
CA ASP A 22 -3.24 20.56 11.80
C ASP A 22 -4.68 21.11 11.89
N ASP A 23 -4.93 22.30 11.32
CA ASP A 23 -6.23 23.00 11.41
C ASP A 23 -7.12 22.80 10.16
N TYR A 24 -6.52 22.61 8.99
CA TYR A 24 -7.26 22.67 7.71
C TYR A 24 -7.09 21.44 6.83
N SER A 25 -6.29 20.43 7.20
CA SER A 25 -6.22 19.22 6.39
C SER A 25 -7.38 18.28 6.68
N ALA A 26 -8.13 17.95 5.64
CA ALA A 26 -9.18 16.94 5.75
C ALA A 26 -8.57 15.54 5.97
N ILE A 27 -9.22 14.74 6.80
CA ILE A 27 -8.95 13.31 6.91
C ILE A 27 -9.81 12.60 5.87
N GLU A 28 -9.16 12.04 4.86
CA GLU A 28 -9.83 11.29 3.81
C GLU A 28 -9.95 9.81 4.22
N THR A 29 -11.10 9.22 3.91
CA THR A 29 -11.28 7.77 4.08
C THR A 29 -10.30 7.01 3.20
N PRO A 30 -9.53 6.04 3.73
CA PRO A 30 -8.58 5.25 2.95
C PRO A 30 -9.29 4.17 2.13
N THR A 31 -10.15 4.59 1.19
CA THR A 31 -11.10 3.74 0.45
C THR A 31 -10.44 2.51 -0.18
N TRP A 32 -9.33 2.69 -0.91
CA TRP A 32 -8.63 1.58 -1.53
C TRP A 32 -7.96 0.64 -0.52
N SER A 33 -7.43 1.16 0.59
CA SER A 33 -6.90 0.31 1.66
C SER A 33 -8.00 -0.58 2.25
N LEU A 34 -9.20 -0.03 2.46
CA LEU A 34 -10.35 -0.77 2.97
C LEU A 34 -10.84 -1.84 2.00
N LEU A 35 -10.96 -1.50 0.70
CA LEU A 35 -11.37 -2.43 -0.36
C LEU A 35 -10.36 -3.58 -0.52
N LEU A 36 -9.07 -3.27 -0.61
CA LEU A 36 -8.02 -4.28 -0.75
C LEU A 36 -7.94 -5.16 0.50
N ALA A 37 -8.07 -4.60 1.69
CA ALA A 37 -8.06 -5.35 2.94
C ALA A 37 -9.22 -6.35 2.99
N GLU A 38 -10.45 -5.93 2.66
CA GLU A 38 -11.59 -6.83 2.64
C GLU A 38 -11.45 -7.90 1.54
N SER A 39 -10.98 -7.51 0.36
CA SER A 39 -10.70 -8.43 -0.73
C SER A 39 -9.66 -9.51 -0.37
N MET A 40 -8.61 -9.16 0.39
CA MET A 40 -7.62 -10.14 0.84
C MET A 40 -8.20 -11.02 1.96
N ARG A 41 -8.95 -10.43 2.90
CA ARG A 41 -9.58 -11.13 4.02
C ARG A 41 -10.62 -12.15 3.54
N SER A 42 -11.40 -11.82 2.50
CA SER A 42 -12.42 -12.69 1.92
C SER A 42 -11.86 -14.00 1.33
N VAL A 43 -10.57 -14.02 1.00
CA VAL A 43 -9.87 -15.21 0.51
C VAL A 43 -8.90 -15.82 1.53
N GLY A 44 -9.02 -15.44 2.81
CA GLY A 44 -8.37 -16.09 3.95
C GLY A 44 -7.04 -15.51 4.39
N PHE A 45 -6.60 -14.34 3.88
CA PHE A 45 -5.39 -13.67 4.37
C PHE A 45 -5.64 -12.89 5.66
N ASN A 46 -4.63 -12.85 6.53
CA ASN A 46 -4.62 -12.03 7.74
C ASN A 46 -4.10 -10.65 7.40
N VAL A 47 -4.93 -9.65 7.62
CA VAL A 47 -4.67 -8.28 7.19
C VAL A 47 -4.80 -7.27 8.34
N ALA A 48 -4.09 -6.15 8.23
CA ALA A 48 -4.27 -4.98 9.07
C ALA A 48 -4.14 -3.71 8.21
N ILE A 49 -4.64 -2.59 8.74
CA ILE A 49 -4.50 -1.26 8.13
C ILE A 49 -3.80 -0.36 9.13
N LEU A 50 -2.84 0.44 8.65
CA LEU A 50 -2.28 1.59 9.36
C LEU A 50 -2.59 2.85 8.54
N ASP A 51 -3.46 3.70 9.06
CA ASP A 51 -3.80 4.98 8.47
C ASP A 51 -2.97 6.09 9.12
N VAL A 52 -1.77 6.34 8.57
CA VAL A 52 -0.84 7.34 9.09
C VAL A 52 -1.42 8.75 9.02
N ASN A 53 -2.20 9.01 7.96
CA ASN A 53 -2.83 10.32 7.76
C ASN A 53 -3.90 10.60 8.81
N ALA A 54 -4.83 9.67 9.02
CA ALA A 54 -5.92 9.84 9.98
C ALA A 54 -5.45 9.78 11.44
N GLU A 55 -4.44 8.99 11.73
CA GLU A 55 -3.85 8.92 13.05
C GLU A 55 -2.96 10.14 13.38
N ARG A 56 -2.60 10.96 12.37
CA ARG A 56 -1.73 12.14 12.48
C ARG A 56 -0.41 11.85 13.19
N ILE A 57 0.15 10.67 12.95
CA ILE A 57 1.40 10.22 13.54
C ILE A 57 2.60 10.53 12.65
N SER A 58 3.78 10.69 13.27
CA SER A 58 5.04 10.85 12.55
C SER A 58 5.47 9.54 11.87
N ASP A 59 6.40 9.64 10.90
CA ASP A 59 6.98 8.46 10.25
C ASP A 59 7.68 7.53 11.27
N GLU A 60 8.32 8.09 12.30
CA GLU A 60 8.95 7.33 13.38
C GLU A 60 7.94 6.55 14.24
N GLU A 61 6.80 7.16 14.55
CA GLU A 61 5.72 6.50 15.28
C GLU A 61 5.06 5.43 14.43
N ALA A 62 4.83 5.72 13.15
CA ALA A 62 4.32 4.76 12.17
C ALA A 62 5.26 3.55 12.06
N TYR A 63 6.58 3.79 11.93
CA TYR A 63 7.58 2.72 11.88
C TYR A 63 7.53 1.83 13.13
N LYS A 64 7.48 2.42 14.35
CA LYS A 64 7.37 1.65 15.60
C LYS A 64 6.13 0.76 15.67
N LYS A 65 5.01 1.21 15.09
CA LYS A 65 3.80 0.38 14.98
C LYS A 65 3.99 -0.76 13.97
N LEU A 66 4.53 -0.45 12.79
CA LEU A 66 4.77 -1.43 11.71
C LEU A 66 5.77 -2.51 12.11
N GLU A 67 6.83 -2.14 12.82
CA GLU A 67 7.84 -3.08 13.33
C GLU A 67 7.21 -4.15 14.23
N LYS A 68 6.29 -3.77 15.12
CA LYS A 68 5.59 -4.69 16.01
C LYS A 68 4.63 -5.64 15.26
N LEU A 69 4.07 -5.19 14.14
CA LEU A 69 3.14 -5.99 13.34
C LEU A 69 3.85 -7.09 12.53
N ASN A 70 5.09 -6.86 12.09
CA ASN A 70 5.96 -7.81 11.39
C ASN A 70 5.24 -8.70 10.36
N PRO A 71 4.58 -8.12 9.33
CA PRO A 71 3.85 -8.88 8.33
C PRO A 71 4.78 -9.53 7.31
N LYS A 72 4.20 -10.37 6.44
CA LYS A 72 4.90 -10.88 5.25
C LYS A 72 5.17 -9.77 4.22
N LEU A 73 4.26 -8.79 4.11
CA LEU A 73 4.32 -7.70 3.13
C LEU A 73 3.79 -6.40 3.72
N PHE A 74 4.48 -5.29 3.48
CA PHE A 74 3.93 -3.94 3.62
C PHE A 74 3.39 -3.48 2.27
N CYS A 75 2.13 -3.07 2.22
CA CYS A 75 1.48 -2.56 1.01
C CYS A 75 1.10 -1.10 1.19
N PHE A 76 1.86 -0.20 0.59
CA PHE A 76 1.54 1.23 0.56
C PHE A 76 0.45 1.49 -0.49
N VAL A 77 -0.66 2.05 -0.05
CA VAL A 77 -1.82 2.36 -0.89
C VAL A 77 -1.83 3.86 -1.16
N VAL A 78 -1.29 4.25 -2.31
CA VAL A 78 -0.99 5.65 -2.65
C VAL A 78 -2.02 6.16 -3.66
N TYR A 79 -3.23 6.29 -3.18
CA TYR A 79 -4.34 6.91 -3.88
C TYR A 79 -4.70 8.25 -3.20
N GLY A 80 -5.50 9.05 -3.86
CA GLY A 80 -6.15 10.24 -3.35
C GLY A 80 -7.47 10.44 -4.10
N GLN A 81 -8.20 11.50 -3.81
CA GLN A 81 -9.50 11.78 -4.45
C GLN A 81 -9.40 12.04 -5.96
N ASN A 82 -8.22 12.39 -6.44
CA ASN A 82 -7.94 12.58 -7.86
C ASN A 82 -6.52 12.07 -8.20
N PRO A 83 -6.19 11.89 -9.49
CA PRO A 83 -4.89 11.36 -9.91
C PRO A 83 -3.68 12.17 -9.39
N ASN A 84 -3.80 13.50 -9.29
CA ASN A 84 -2.73 14.36 -8.82
C ASN A 84 -2.44 14.14 -7.32
N SER A 85 -3.47 13.87 -6.52
CA SER A 85 -3.32 13.56 -5.09
C SER A 85 -2.46 12.31 -4.87
N GLY A 86 -2.58 11.29 -5.75
CA GLY A 86 -1.71 10.13 -5.71
C GLY A 86 -0.23 10.47 -5.90
N THR A 87 0.08 11.42 -6.80
CA THR A 87 1.45 11.90 -7.01
C THR A 87 1.97 12.67 -5.79
N VAL A 88 1.16 13.51 -5.19
CA VAL A 88 1.53 14.29 -4.00
C VAL A 88 1.77 13.37 -2.79
N ASN A 89 0.96 12.34 -2.61
CA ASN A 89 1.09 11.37 -1.52
C ASN A 89 2.31 10.46 -1.66
N MET A 90 2.93 10.38 -2.85
CA MET A 90 4.16 9.60 -3.05
C MET A 90 5.29 10.03 -2.12
N SER A 91 5.45 11.32 -1.82
CA SER A 91 6.54 11.79 -0.97
C SER A 91 6.43 11.25 0.46
N GLY A 92 5.24 11.28 1.06
CA GLY A 92 5.01 10.68 2.39
C GLY A 92 5.22 9.17 2.38
N ALA A 93 4.71 8.48 1.36
CA ALA A 93 4.88 7.04 1.22
C ALA A 93 6.37 6.63 1.08
N THR A 94 7.13 7.36 0.26
CA THR A 94 8.56 7.06 0.05
C THR A 94 9.40 7.40 1.28
N ASN A 95 9.09 8.47 2.01
CA ASN A 95 9.78 8.81 3.25
C ASN A 95 9.66 7.69 4.29
N LEU A 96 8.43 7.23 4.55
CA LEU A 96 8.19 6.13 5.49
C LEU A 96 8.82 4.81 4.99
N SER A 97 8.74 4.49 3.70
CA SER A 97 9.36 3.27 3.16
C SER A 97 10.89 3.29 3.27
N LYS A 98 11.53 4.45 3.05
CA LYS A 98 12.97 4.66 3.27
C LYS A 98 13.34 4.48 4.74
N LEU A 99 12.53 5.00 5.66
CA LEU A 99 12.75 4.83 7.10
C LEU A 99 12.67 3.34 7.50
N ILE A 100 11.70 2.59 6.98
CA ILE A 100 11.58 1.14 7.19
C ILE A 100 12.86 0.43 6.73
N LYS A 101 13.33 0.70 5.53
CA LYS A 101 14.56 0.08 4.97
C LYS A 101 15.83 0.49 5.73
N LYS A 102 15.95 1.77 6.12
CA LYS A 102 17.08 2.29 6.92
C LYS A 102 17.23 1.53 8.25
N ASN A 103 16.13 1.14 8.86
CA ASN A 103 16.12 0.38 10.12
C ASN A 103 16.31 -1.14 9.89
N LYS A 104 16.81 -1.53 8.72
CA LYS A 104 17.13 -2.94 8.36
C LYS A 104 15.93 -3.88 8.44
N ASN A 105 14.72 -3.37 8.28
CA ASN A 105 13.54 -4.21 8.18
C ASN A 105 13.54 -4.93 6.82
N ASN A 106 13.63 -6.25 6.84
CA ASN A 106 13.70 -7.08 5.64
C ASN A 106 12.33 -7.41 5.04
N THR A 107 11.24 -6.95 5.65
CA THR A 107 9.89 -7.12 5.10
C THR A 107 9.82 -6.48 3.71
N LYS A 108 9.25 -7.20 2.76
CA LYS A 108 9.04 -6.69 1.41
C LYS A 108 8.04 -5.54 1.42
N ILE A 109 8.30 -4.55 0.58
CA ILE A 109 7.47 -3.35 0.42
C ILE A 109 6.91 -3.33 -0.99
N CYS A 110 5.58 -3.31 -1.12
CA CYS A 110 4.93 -3.04 -2.40
C CYS A 110 4.12 -1.73 -2.36
N PHE A 111 3.99 -1.11 -3.52
CA PHE A 111 3.20 0.10 -3.72
C PHE A 111 2.09 -0.16 -4.74
N VAL A 112 0.93 0.41 -4.48
CA VAL A 112 -0.23 0.45 -5.40
C VAL A 112 -0.81 1.85 -5.42
N GLY A 113 -1.19 2.35 -6.59
CA GLY A 113 -1.77 3.69 -6.73
C GLY A 113 -1.73 4.22 -8.16
N SER A 114 -2.38 5.36 -8.39
CA SER A 114 -2.49 5.96 -9.72
C SER A 114 -1.13 6.36 -10.30
N HIS A 115 -0.28 7.01 -9.51
CA HIS A 115 1.08 7.39 -9.93
C HIS A 115 1.94 6.16 -10.24
N ILE A 116 1.86 5.14 -9.40
CA ILE A 116 2.60 3.89 -9.55
C ILE A 116 2.17 3.16 -10.84
N SER A 117 0.87 3.10 -11.11
CA SER A 117 0.33 2.46 -12.33
C SER A 117 0.72 3.22 -13.60
N ALA A 118 0.83 4.55 -13.53
CA ALA A 118 1.23 5.37 -14.67
C ALA A 118 2.73 5.30 -14.98
N LEU A 119 3.58 5.23 -13.95
CA LEU A 119 5.04 5.36 -14.07
C LEU A 119 5.80 4.25 -13.32
N PRO A 120 5.44 2.96 -13.50
CA PRO A 120 5.99 1.87 -12.69
C PRO A 120 7.51 1.69 -12.85
N ILE A 121 8.05 1.92 -14.04
CA ILE A 121 9.49 1.82 -14.33
C ILE A 121 10.26 2.94 -13.65
N GLU A 122 9.77 4.18 -13.73
CA GLU A 122 10.37 5.35 -13.11
C GLU A 122 10.37 5.23 -11.59
N VAL A 123 9.27 4.78 -11.01
CA VAL A 123 9.16 4.51 -9.57
C VAL A 123 10.21 3.50 -9.15
N LEU A 124 10.34 2.37 -9.83
CA LEU A 124 11.35 1.36 -9.51
C LEU A 124 12.78 1.83 -9.77
N LYS A 125 13.03 2.72 -10.73
CA LYS A 125 14.37 3.29 -10.96
C LYS A 125 14.81 4.25 -9.86
N ASN A 126 13.88 5.06 -9.37
CA ASN A 126 14.20 6.20 -8.52
C ASN A 126 14.05 5.89 -7.02
N GLU A 127 13.30 4.84 -6.64
CA GLU A 127 12.95 4.55 -5.25
C GLU A 127 13.39 3.15 -4.82
N ASP A 128 14.62 3.02 -4.34
CA ASP A 128 15.20 1.73 -3.92
C ASP A 128 14.49 1.10 -2.71
N SER A 129 13.76 1.88 -1.93
CA SER A 129 12.97 1.38 -0.81
C SER A 129 11.75 0.54 -1.23
N ILE A 130 11.33 0.64 -2.48
CA ILE A 130 10.19 -0.10 -3.03
C ILE A 130 10.69 -1.38 -3.69
N ASP A 131 10.26 -2.55 -3.21
CA ASP A 131 10.62 -3.83 -3.79
C ASP A 131 9.74 -4.19 -4.99
N ILE A 132 8.43 -3.92 -4.89
CA ILE A 132 7.41 -4.35 -5.86
C ILE A 132 6.43 -3.21 -6.11
N VAL A 133 5.96 -3.07 -7.34
CA VAL A 133 4.84 -2.19 -7.70
C VAL A 133 3.69 -2.99 -8.29
N LEU A 134 2.46 -2.58 -8.01
CA LEU A 134 1.26 -3.14 -8.64
C LEU A 134 0.81 -2.19 -9.75
N THR A 135 0.57 -2.71 -10.96
CA THR A 135 0.40 -1.87 -12.17
C THR A 135 -1.05 -1.55 -12.53
N ASN A 136 -2.00 -1.98 -11.70
CA ASN A 136 -3.42 -1.63 -11.84
C ASN A 136 -4.06 -1.46 -10.45
N GLU A 137 -5.34 -1.79 -10.31
CA GLU A 137 -6.07 -1.75 -9.02
C GLU A 137 -5.50 -2.68 -7.93
N GLY A 138 -4.69 -3.66 -8.31
CA GLY A 138 -3.92 -4.49 -7.40
C GLY A 138 -4.65 -5.74 -6.88
N VAL A 139 -5.94 -5.93 -7.09
CA VAL A 139 -6.73 -6.99 -6.45
C VAL A 139 -6.16 -8.39 -6.71
N TYR A 140 -6.14 -8.81 -7.97
CA TYR A 140 -5.65 -10.16 -8.33
C TYR A 140 -4.14 -10.29 -8.23
N ALA A 141 -3.41 -9.23 -8.61
CA ALA A 141 -1.95 -9.20 -8.48
C ALA A 141 -1.52 -9.39 -7.03
N LEU A 142 -2.16 -8.71 -6.07
CA LEU A 142 -1.85 -8.83 -4.66
C LEU A 142 -2.22 -10.21 -4.09
N ARG A 143 -3.39 -10.77 -4.48
CA ARG A 143 -3.78 -12.14 -4.09
C ARG A 143 -2.73 -13.17 -4.53
N ASN A 144 -2.24 -13.06 -5.77
CA ASN A 144 -1.22 -13.95 -6.32
C ASN A 144 0.14 -13.73 -5.65
N LEU A 145 0.49 -12.47 -5.39
CA LEU A 145 1.71 -12.10 -4.69
C LEU A 145 1.76 -12.67 -3.27
N LEU A 146 0.68 -12.58 -2.50
CA LEU A 146 0.61 -13.13 -1.13
C LEU A 146 0.68 -14.66 -1.07
N LYS A 147 0.26 -15.37 -2.13
CA LYS A 147 0.41 -16.82 -2.27
C LYS A 147 1.83 -17.24 -2.63
N SER A 148 2.64 -16.35 -3.17
CA SER A 148 3.97 -16.64 -3.67
C SER A 148 5.05 -16.54 -2.58
N ASN A 149 6.25 -17.00 -2.94
CA ASN A 149 7.48 -16.70 -2.19
C ASN A 149 8.02 -15.33 -2.65
N LEU A 150 7.83 -14.30 -1.83
CA LEU A 150 8.25 -12.92 -2.15
C LEU A 150 9.77 -12.73 -2.32
N SER A 151 10.57 -13.69 -1.91
CA SER A 151 12.03 -13.65 -2.04
C SER A 151 12.55 -14.41 -3.28
N ASP A 152 11.67 -15.12 -3.97
CA ASP A 152 12.02 -15.89 -5.15
C ASP A 152 11.64 -15.14 -6.43
N LEU A 153 12.63 -14.63 -7.14
CA LEU A 153 12.42 -13.85 -8.38
C LEU A 153 11.68 -14.66 -9.46
N LYS A 154 11.94 -15.98 -9.57
CA LYS A 154 11.23 -16.84 -10.52
C LYS A 154 9.74 -16.95 -10.20
N SER A 155 9.39 -16.98 -8.93
CA SER A 155 7.99 -16.93 -8.49
C SER A 155 7.34 -15.62 -8.87
N LEU A 156 8.05 -14.49 -8.72
CA LEU A 156 7.55 -13.17 -9.05
C LEU A 156 7.34 -12.98 -10.57
N GLU A 157 8.23 -13.51 -11.42
CA GLU A 157 8.11 -13.42 -12.89
C GLU A 157 6.80 -14.00 -13.43
N ASN A 158 6.21 -14.96 -12.72
CA ASN A 158 4.96 -15.62 -13.11
C ASN A 158 3.70 -14.88 -12.63
N ILE A 159 3.82 -13.83 -11.82
CA ILE A 159 2.69 -13.06 -11.31
C ILE A 159 2.41 -11.92 -12.29
N LYS A 160 1.20 -11.84 -12.81
CA LYS A 160 0.76 -10.74 -13.68
C LYS A 160 0.49 -9.47 -12.87
N GLY A 161 0.65 -8.32 -13.53
CA GLY A 161 0.29 -7.02 -12.97
C GLY A 161 1.23 -6.48 -11.91
N ILE A 162 2.49 -6.94 -11.89
CA ILE A 162 3.51 -6.44 -10.99
C ILE A 162 4.75 -5.93 -11.73
N GLY A 163 5.50 -5.07 -11.05
CA GLY A 163 6.85 -4.72 -11.43
C GLY A 163 7.80 -4.89 -10.25
N PHE A 164 9.04 -5.28 -10.52
CA PHE A 164 10.10 -5.44 -9.52
C PHE A 164 11.48 -5.32 -10.19
N ARG A 165 12.57 -5.45 -9.43
CA ARG A 165 13.93 -5.45 -10.02
C ARG A 165 14.40 -6.87 -10.30
N LEU A 166 14.60 -7.17 -11.58
CA LEU A 166 15.23 -8.39 -12.06
C LEU A 166 16.67 -8.08 -12.44
N ASN A 167 17.65 -8.73 -11.80
CA ASN A 167 19.08 -8.44 -12.00
C ASN A 167 19.44 -6.95 -11.85
N GLY A 168 18.84 -6.28 -10.88
CA GLY A 168 19.05 -4.85 -10.59
C GLY A 168 18.35 -3.87 -11.54
N LYS A 169 17.62 -4.35 -12.55
CA LYS A 169 16.88 -3.51 -13.51
C LYS A 169 15.37 -3.63 -13.31
N PRO A 170 14.60 -2.54 -13.45
CA PRO A 170 13.15 -2.60 -13.45
C PRO A 170 12.63 -3.57 -14.52
N PHE A 171 11.74 -4.44 -14.10
CA PHE A 171 11.07 -5.44 -14.94
C PHE A 171 9.57 -5.41 -14.65
N LEU A 172 8.76 -5.42 -15.69
CA LEU A 172 7.30 -5.52 -15.59
C LEU A 172 6.83 -6.86 -16.13
N THR A 173 5.97 -7.53 -15.39
CA THR A 173 5.30 -8.72 -15.86
C THR A 173 4.14 -8.39 -16.81
N LEU A 174 3.53 -9.39 -17.42
CA LEU A 174 2.33 -9.18 -18.23
C LEU A 174 1.22 -8.52 -17.40
N PRO A 175 0.38 -7.69 -18.01
CA PRO A 175 -0.75 -7.06 -17.32
C PRO A 175 -1.67 -8.08 -16.67
N GLU A 176 -2.16 -7.77 -15.47
CA GLU A 176 -3.24 -8.52 -14.84
C GLU A 176 -4.58 -7.88 -15.25
N LYS A 177 -5.63 -8.69 -15.32
CA LYS A 177 -6.99 -8.19 -15.54
C LYS A 177 -7.48 -7.39 -14.33
N ILE A 178 -8.30 -6.40 -14.58
CA ILE A 178 -9.11 -5.73 -13.54
C ILE A 178 -10.23 -6.65 -13.07
N VAL A 179 -10.83 -6.34 -11.92
CA VAL A 179 -12.02 -7.07 -11.44
C VAL A 179 -13.18 -6.84 -12.41
N PRO A 180 -13.70 -7.90 -13.07
CA PRO A 180 -14.83 -7.74 -13.97
C PRO A 180 -16.11 -7.38 -13.19
N GLN A 181 -17.03 -6.68 -13.83
CA GLN A 181 -18.25 -6.18 -13.19
C GLN A 181 -19.05 -7.30 -12.50
N GLU A 182 -19.17 -8.44 -13.12
CA GLU A 182 -19.90 -9.61 -12.61
C GLU A 182 -19.20 -10.28 -11.41
N ARG A 183 -17.99 -9.87 -11.08
CA ARG A 183 -17.19 -10.38 -9.96
C ARG A 183 -17.01 -9.37 -8.82
N MET A 184 -17.51 -8.15 -8.98
CA MET A 184 -17.27 -7.10 -8.01
C MET A 184 -17.75 -7.48 -6.60
N ASP A 185 -18.96 -8.04 -6.46
CA ASP A 185 -19.51 -8.43 -5.15
C ASP A 185 -18.75 -9.58 -4.49
N ILE A 186 -17.96 -10.35 -5.26
CA ILE A 186 -17.19 -11.50 -4.76
C ILE A 186 -15.73 -11.10 -4.48
N ASP A 187 -15.13 -10.35 -5.40
CA ASP A 187 -13.70 -10.06 -5.35
C ASP A 187 -13.38 -8.71 -4.68
N LEU A 188 -14.39 -7.82 -4.56
CA LEU A 188 -14.37 -6.58 -3.78
C LEU A 188 -15.64 -6.51 -2.90
N PRO A 189 -15.79 -7.41 -1.91
CA PRO A 189 -17.07 -7.61 -1.20
C PRO A 189 -17.41 -6.50 -0.19
N GLY A 190 -16.76 -5.36 -0.25
CA GLY A 190 -17.01 -4.21 0.59
C GLY A 190 -15.76 -3.66 1.27
N TYR A 191 -15.94 -3.06 2.44
CA TYR A 191 -14.92 -2.28 3.14
C TYR A 191 -14.62 -2.88 4.51
N ALA A 192 -13.35 -3.05 4.85
CA ALA A 192 -12.88 -3.54 6.15
C ALA A 192 -12.91 -2.44 7.24
N TRP A 193 -14.06 -1.84 7.51
CA TRP A 193 -14.22 -0.73 8.46
C TRP A 193 -13.77 -1.06 9.88
N ASP A 194 -13.90 -2.32 10.28
CA ASP A 194 -13.51 -2.82 11.60
C ASP A 194 -11.99 -2.76 11.84
N LEU A 195 -11.20 -2.61 10.79
CA LEU A 195 -9.73 -2.48 10.89
C LEU A 195 -9.26 -1.05 11.16
N LEU A 196 -10.15 -0.06 11.10
CA LEU A 196 -9.81 1.33 11.40
C LEU A 196 -10.07 1.66 12.86
N PRO A 197 -9.19 2.47 13.50
CA PRO A 197 -9.28 2.78 14.93
C PRO A 197 -10.40 3.79 15.29
N TYR A 198 -11.25 4.18 14.33
CA TYR A 198 -12.22 5.28 14.48
C TYR A 198 -13.35 5.01 15.48
N LYS A 199 -13.57 3.76 15.90
CA LYS A 199 -14.60 3.43 16.91
C LYS A 199 -14.37 4.10 18.28
N ASN A 200 -13.18 4.62 18.53
CA ASN A 200 -12.79 5.19 19.82
C ASN A 200 -12.54 6.71 19.80
N LYS A 201 -12.78 7.39 18.70
CA LYS A 201 -12.70 8.86 18.63
C LYS A 201 -14.05 9.39 18.15
N PRO A 202 -14.73 10.27 18.96
CA PRO A 202 -15.85 11.02 18.43
C PRO A 202 -15.40 11.77 17.19
N LEU A 203 -16.22 11.79 16.17
CA LEU A 203 -16.08 12.74 15.07
C LEU A 203 -16.55 14.07 15.64
N ASP A 204 -15.59 14.90 16.11
CA ASP A 204 -15.85 16.30 16.48
C ASP A 204 -16.04 17.15 15.23
#